data_33236026790b3c41690f305f6bc86fe5
#
_entry.id   33236026790b3c41690f305f6bc86fe5
#
_cell.length_a   1.000
_cell.length_b   1.000
_cell.length_c   1.000
_cell.angle_alpha   90.00
_cell.angle_beta   90.00
_cell.angle_gamma   90.00
#
_symmetry.space_group_name_H-M   'P 1'
#
loop_
_entity.id
_entity.type
_entity.pdbx_description
1 polymer ?
#
loop_
_entity_poly.entity_id
_entity_poly.type
_entity_poly.pdbx_seq_one_letter_code
_entity_poly.pdbx_strand_id
1 'polypeptide(L)'
;MKRHISLVLLLAVVLCLSGCAGRYDLPAEPPASATEDTPQAAESEKSTQMTTEETTMPEIDTNEPMLLLTIDGTAVDVQWENNAAVTELYALVQNSITVNTSAYGGFEQVGSLPQIFSRNDVQMTTQSGDIVLYSGNQLVIFFGSNSWSYTKLGHIHGLSADELAALLDKEQTVIELQLKSK
;
A
#
# COMPACT_ATOMS: atom_id res chain seq x y z
N MET A 1 -46.90 22.79 21.38
CA MET A 1 -46.81 24.24 21.64
C MET A 1 -45.37 24.67 21.61
N LYS A 2 -45.07 25.79 20.84
CA LYS A 2 -43.80 26.56 20.75
C LYS A 2 -42.63 25.83 20.12
N ARG A 3 -42.30 25.84 18.86
CA ARG A 3 -41.82 26.86 17.89
C ARG A 3 -40.82 27.85 18.52
N HIS A 4 -39.53 27.62 18.27
CA HIS A 4 -38.56 28.71 18.20
C HIS A 4 -37.72 28.59 16.93
N ILE A 5 -37.98 29.52 16.08
CA ILE A 5 -37.22 29.96 14.91
C ILE A 5 -36.14 30.92 15.42
N SER A 6 -34.93 30.75 15.01
CA SER A 6 -33.85 31.76 15.00
C SER A 6 -32.94 31.42 13.86
N LEU A 7 -33.08 32.09 12.82
CA LEU A 7 -32.69 33.41 12.33
C LEU A 7 -31.17 33.50 12.03
N VAL A 8 -30.88 33.27 10.78
CA VAL A 8 -29.95 33.96 9.84
C VAL A 8 -28.90 34.88 10.49
N LEU A 9 -27.64 34.61 10.18
CA LEU A 9 -26.65 35.66 9.98
C LEU A 9 -25.82 35.39 8.73
N LEU A 10 -26.17 36.15 7.73
CA LEU A 10 -25.46 36.37 6.46
C LEU A 10 -24.28 37.29 6.79
N LEU A 11 -23.03 36.88 6.54
CA LEU A 11 -21.92 37.82 6.46
C LEU A 11 -21.12 37.60 5.18
N ALA A 12 -21.39 38.50 4.24
CA ALA A 12 -20.60 38.72 3.05
C ALA A 12 -19.34 39.52 3.43
N VAL A 13 -18.15 39.07 3.05
CA VAL A 13 -16.95 39.92 3.00
C VAL A 13 -16.18 39.57 1.73
N VAL A 14 -16.39 40.37 0.73
CA VAL A 14 -15.51 41.29 0.00
C VAL A 14 -14.17 40.71 -0.49
N LEU A 15 -14.08 40.67 -1.83
CA LEU A 15 -12.90 40.56 -2.67
C LEU A 15 -11.76 41.50 -2.24
N CYS A 16 -10.55 40.94 -2.17
CA CYS A 16 -9.35 41.71 -2.49
C CYS A 16 -8.57 40.96 -3.58
N LEU A 17 -8.69 41.47 -4.79
CA LEU A 17 -7.81 41.24 -5.92
C LEU A 17 -6.48 41.94 -5.62
N SER A 18 -5.40 41.23 -5.54
CA SER A 18 -4.05 41.77 -5.74
C SER A 18 -3.25 40.76 -6.52
N GLY A 19 -3.04 41.09 -7.78
CA GLY A 19 -2.21 40.32 -8.69
C GLY A 19 -0.72 40.45 -8.34
N CYS A 20 -0.01 39.36 -8.47
CA CYS A 20 1.41 39.36 -8.75
C CYS A 20 1.66 38.32 -9.84
N ALA A 21 1.92 38.81 -11.03
CA ALA A 21 2.42 38.04 -12.14
C ALA A 21 3.89 37.72 -11.86
N GLY A 22 4.16 36.49 -11.41
CA GLY A 22 5.50 35.91 -11.37
C GLY A 22 5.71 35.08 -12.64
N ARG A 23 6.57 35.59 -13.53
CA ARG A 23 7.13 34.83 -14.64
C ARG A 23 8.01 33.74 -14.05
N TYR A 24 7.70 32.49 -14.35
CA TYR A 24 8.61 31.39 -14.14
C TYR A 24 9.34 31.13 -15.45
N ASP A 25 10.64 31.46 -15.46
CA ASP A 25 11.59 31.07 -16.50
C ASP A 25 11.75 29.54 -16.45
N LEU A 26 11.51 28.90 -17.59
CA LEU A 26 11.83 27.50 -17.85
C LEU A 26 13.34 27.39 -18.12
N PRO A 27 14.05 26.48 -17.43
CA PRO A 27 15.39 26.13 -17.86
C PRO A 27 15.34 25.24 -19.10
N ALA A 28 16.18 25.58 -20.07
CA ALA A 28 16.34 24.94 -21.37
C ALA A 28 16.83 23.49 -21.26
N GLU A 29 16.34 22.65 -22.18
CA GLU A 29 16.87 21.33 -22.50
C GLU A 29 18.34 21.41 -22.94
N PRO A 30 19.23 20.49 -22.54
CA PRO A 30 20.50 20.27 -23.20
C PRO A 30 20.37 19.32 -24.40
N PRO A 31 21.18 19.52 -25.47
CA PRO A 31 21.01 18.85 -26.75
C PRO A 31 21.53 17.42 -26.75
N ALA A 32 20.86 16.60 -27.57
CA ALA A 32 21.31 15.28 -27.97
C ALA A 32 22.65 15.32 -28.66
N SER A 33 23.56 14.42 -28.27
CA SER A 33 24.74 14.10 -29.06
C SER A 33 24.86 12.58 -29.19
N ALA A 34 24.63 12.14 -30.41
CA ALA A 34 24.93 10.79 -30.88
C ALA A 34 26.42 10.61 -31.02
N THR A 35 26.94 9.45 -30.66
CA THR A 35 28.06 8.82 -31.36
C THR A 35 28.01 7.32 -31.22
N GLU A 36 27.86 6.65 -32.33
CA GLU A 36 28.11 5.24 -32.55
C GLU A 36 29.58 4.91 -32.29
N ASP A 37 29.85 3.76 -31.71
CA ASP A 37 30.94 2.91 -32.17
C ASP A 37 30.79 1.47 -31.66
N THR A 38 30.66 0.52 -32.57
CA THR A 38 30.94 -0.90 -32.41
C THR A 38 32.28 -1.16 -33.05
N PRO A 39 33.21 -2.01 -32.50
CA PRO A 39 33.25 -3.35 -32.99
C PRO A 39 33.72 -4.49 -32.04
N GLN A 40 33.18 -5.67 -32.34
CA GLN A 40 33.87 -6.95 -32.60
C GLN A 40 34.45 -7.79 -31.44
N ALA A 41 33.80 -8.91 -31.30
CA ALA A 41 34.14 -10.31 -31.03
C ALA A 41 35.52 -10.69 -30.47
N ALA A 42 35.50 -11.53 -29.43
CA ALA A 42 36.41 -12.66 -29.29
C ALA A 42 35.76 -13.79 -28.51
N GLU A 43 35.61 -14.88 -29.18
CA GLU A 43 35.24 -16.22 -28.82
C GLU A 43 36.24 -16.81 -27.78
N SER A 44 35.75 -17.42 -26.69
CA SER A 44 36.52 -18.49 -26.04
C SER A 44 35.58 -19.42 -25.32
N GLU A 45 35.36 -20.57 -25.94
CA GLU A 45 34.73 -21.73 -25.35
C GLU A 45 35.58 -22.28 -24.20
N LYS A 46 34.92 -22.49 -23.02
CA LYS A 46 35.42 -23.46 -22.06
C LYS A 46 34.26 -24.23 -21.47
N SER A 47 34.04 -25.38 -22.04
CA SER A 47 33.26 -26.48 -21.44
C SER A 47 33.73 -26.75 -20.04
N THR A 48 32.82 -26.73 -19.06
CA THR A 48 33.04 -27.40 -17.77
C THR A 48 31.69 -27.94 -17.28
N GLN A 49 31.63 -29.23 -17.28
CA GLN A 49 30.79 -30.23 -16.60
C GLN A 49 29.64 -29.70 -15.71
N MET A 50 28.45 -30.15 -16.09
CA MET A 50 27.27 -30.24 -15.26
C MET A 50 27.55 -31.10 -14.02
N THR A 51 27.64 -30.49 -12.87
CA THR A 51 27.39 -31.15 -11.60
C THR A 51 25.92 -30.89 -11.28
N THR A 52 25.11 -31.92 -11.35
CA THR A 52 23.74 -31.94 -10.87
C THR A 52 23.80 -31.82 -9.35
N GLU A 53 23.71 -30.59 -8.83
CA GLU A 53 23.36 -30.40 -7.43
C GLU A 53 21.83 -30.52 -7.35
N GLU A 54 21.41 -31.61 -6.73
CA GLU A 54 20.06 -31.86 -6.29
C GLU A 54 19.70 -30.73 -5.31
N THR A 55 19.00 -29.69 -5.82
CA THR A 55 18.45 -28.62 -5.00
C THR A 55 17.36 -29.25 -4.14
N THR A 56 17.74 -29.69 -2.94
CA THR A 56 16.80 -29.97 -1.86
C THR A 56 16.00 -28.69 -1.62
N MET A 57 14.75 -28.68 -2.06
CA MET A 57 13.79 -27.62 -1.67
C MET A 57 13.79 -27.57 -0.13
N PRO A 58 13.99 -26.41 0.50
CA PRO A 58 13.83 -26.32 1.93
C PRO A 58 12.42 -26.78 2.28
N GLU A 59 12.33 -27.80 3.15
CA GLU A 59 11.06 -28.15 3.80
C GLU A 59 10.56 -26.86 4.45
N ILE A 60 9.38 -26.41 4.00
CA ILE A 60 8.70 -25.28 4.64
C ILE A 60 8.39 -25.78 6.05
N ASP A 61 9.06 -25.21 7.06
CA ASP A 61 8.73 -25.44 8.45
C ASP A 61 7.28 -25.01 8.69
N THR A 62 6.40 -26.01 8.74
CA THR A 62 4.95 -25.80 8.84
C THR A 62 4.53 -25.27 10.22
N ASN A 63 5.47 -24.89 11.07
CA ASN A 63 5.21 -24.46 12.45
C ASN A 63 5.38 -22.94 12.65
N GLU A 64 5.68 -22.18 11.59
CA GLU A 64 5.72 -20.72 11.68
C GLU A 64 4.32 -20.16 11.92
N PRO A 65 4.18 -19.22 12.87
CA PRO A 65 2.89 -18.56 13.11
C PRO A 65 2.46 -17.80 11.85
N MET A 66 1.17 -17.90 11.51
CA MET A 66 0.61 -17.21 10.35
C MET A 66 -0.08 -15.92 10.80
N LEU A 67 0.23 -14.80 10.11
CA LEU A 67 -0.48 -13.55 10.31
C LEU A 67 -1.83 -13.58 9.59
N LEU A 68 -2.90 -13.60 10.35
CA LEU A 68 -4.27 -13.57 9.85
C LEU A 68 -4.83 -12.16 9.87
N LEU A 69 -5.64 -11.84 8.88
CA LEU A 69 -6.41 -10.62 8.77
C LEU A 69 -7.91 -10.92 8.72
N THR A 70 -8.70 -10.20 9.50
CA THR A 70 -10.16 -10.19 9.36
C THR A 70 -10.66 -8.78 9.06
N ILE A 71 -11.75 -8.72 8.30
CA ILE A 71 -12.47 -7.49 7.95
C ILE A 71 -13.87 -7.62 8.53
N ASP A 72 -14.25 -6.82 9.52
CA ASP A 72 -15.52 -6.93 10.27
C ASP A 72 -15.79 -8.37 10.73
N GLY A 73 -14.75 -9.08 11.21
CA GLY A 73 -14.81 -10.47 11.65
C GLY A 73 -14.79 -11.51 10.52
N THR A 74 -14.78 -11.12 9.25
CA THR A 74 -14.65 -12.02 8.11
C THR A 74 -13.16 -12.27 7.82
N ALA A 75 -12.70 -13.51 7.95
CA ALA A 75 -11.31 -13.86 7.63
C ALA A 75 -11.08 -13.79 6.11
N VAL A 76 -9.95 -13.22 5.72
CA VAL A 76 -9.51 -13.13 4.34
C VAL A 76 -8.13 -13.75 4.18
N ASP A 77 -7.86 -14.31 3.01
CA ASP A 77 -6.56 -14.89 2.69
C ASP A 77 -5.62 -13.80 2.17
N VAL A 78 -4.46 -13.65 2.82
CA VAL A 78 -3.48 -12.60 2.48
C VAL A 78 -2.14 -13.22 2.17
N GLN A 79 -1.61 -12.90 1.00
CA GLN A 79 -0.20 -13.10 0.70
C GLN A 79 0.58 -11.89 1.20
N TRP A 80 1.31 -12.08 2.29
CA TRP A 80 2.15 -11.04 2.87
C TRP A 80 3.47 -10.91 2.11
N GLU A 81 3.96 -9.67 2.00
CA GLU A 81 5.29 -9.40 1.42
C GLU A 81 6.41 -9.81 2.39
N ASN A 82 7.58 -10.13 1.83
CA ASN A 82 8.78 -10.39 2.62
C ASN A 82 9.62 -9.11 2.74
N ASN A 83 9.26 -8.24 3.68
CA ASN A 83 9.98 -6.99 3.92
C ASN A 83 10.00 -6.61 5.42
N ALA A 84 10.78 -5.57 5.74
CA ALA A 84 10.96 -5.11 7.12
C ALA A 84 9.65 -4.69 7.79
N ALA A 85 8.77 -3.98 7.08
CA ALA A 85 7.49 -3.52 7.63
C ALA A 85 6.59 -4.70 8.04
N VAL A 86 6.53 -5.75 7.22
CA VAL A 86 5.77 -6.97 7.54
C VAL A 86 6.41 -7.73 8.71
N THR A 87 7.74 -7.81 8.77
CA THR A 87 8.45 -8.39 9.93
C THR A 87 8.12 -7.64 11.22
N GLU A 88 8.10 -6.32 11.18
CA GLU A 88 7.72 -5.48 12.33
C GLU A 88 6.23 -5.64 12.69
N LEU A 89 5.37 -5.84 11.69
CA LEU A 89 3.95 -6.11 11.89
C LEU A 89 3.74 -7.46 12.63
N TYR A 90 4.46 -8.51 12.24
CA TYR A 90 4.48 -9.79 12.96
C TYR A 90 4.94 -9.61 14.41
N ALA A 91 5.98 -8.83 14.64
CA ALA A 91 6.48 -8.55 15.98
C ALA A 91 5.48 -7.77 16.86
N LEU A 92 4.73 -6.84 16.25
CA LEU A 92 3.68 -6.08 16.94
C LEU A 92 2.49 -6.96 17.34
N VAL A 93 2.07 -7.88 16.46
CA VAL A 93 0.87 -8.70 16.62
C VAL A 93 1.16 -9.94 17.48
N GLN A 94 1.81 -9.77 18.65
CA GLN A 94 2.06 -10.89 19.58
C GLN A 94 0.76 -11.47 20.16
N ASN A 95 -0.30 -10.66 20.27
CA ASN A 95 -1.64 -11.09 20.63
C ASN A 95 -2.57 -10.82 19.44
N SER A 96 -3.38 -9.82 19.52
CA SER A 96 -4.15 -9.28 18.39
C SER A 96 -4.13 -7.77 18.44
N ILE A 97 -4.21 -7.14 17.28
CA ILE A 97 -4.42 -5.70 17.19
C ILE A 97 -5.67 -5.41 16.37
N THR A 98 -6.40 -4.38 16.79
CA THR A 98 -7.58 -3.88 16.10
C THR A 98 -7.27 -2.52 15.52
N VAL A 99 -7.53 -2.35 14.23
CA VAL A 99 -7.39 -1.08 13.50
C VAL A 99 -8.76 -0.65 13.03
N ASN A 100 -9.28 0.43 13.60
CA ASN A 100 -10.49 1.05 13.09
C ASN A 100 -10.12 1.89 11.87
N THR A 101 -10.75 1.59 10.74
CA THR A 101 -10.51 2.26 9.47
C THR A 101 -11.72 3.10 9.06
N SER A 102 -11.48 4.07 8.20
CA SER A 102 -12.52 4.87 7.55
C SER A 102 -12.29 4.91 6.06
N ALA A 103 -13.37 4.97 5.29
CA ALA A 103 -13.30 5.11 3.84
C ALA A 103 -12.65 6.45 3.44
N TYR A 104 -11.77 6.39 2.46
CA TYR A 104 -11.16 7.56 1.86
C TYR A 104 -11.19 7.46 0.33
N GLY A 105 -11.49 8.57 -0.33
CA GLY A 105 -11.51 8.67 -1.78
C GLY A 105 -12.53 7.79 -2.52
N GLY A 106 -13.28 6.94 -1.82
CA GLY A 106 -14.22 5.97 -2.42
C GLY A 106 -13.53 4.75 -3.04
N PHE A 107 -12.28 4.47 -2.65
CA PHE A 107 -11.50 3.35 -3.18
C PHE A 107 -10.61 2.66 -2.16
N GLU A 108 -10.52 3.16 -0.92
CA GLU A 108 -9.66 2.60 0.11
C GLU A 108 -10.23 2.77 1.52
N GLN A 109 -9.84 1.86 2.42
CA GLN A 109 -10.01 1.98 3.87
C GLN A 109 -8.67 2.33 4.50
N VAL A 110 -8.65 3.36 5.36
CA VAL A 110 -7.44 3.88 6.01
C VAL A 110 -7.58 3.86 7.52
N GLY A 111 -6.59 3.30 8.22
CA GLY A 111 -6.55 3.27 9.68
C GLY A 111 -5.16 3.42 10.24
N SER A 112 -5.04 4.00 11.44
CA SER A 112 -3.75 4.23 12.08
C SER A 112 -3.26 3.00 12.82
N LEU A 113 -2.01 2.62 12.56
CA LEU A 113 -1.25 1.65 13.35
C LEU A 113 -0.64 2.33 14.58
N PRO A 114 -0.38 1.59 15.67
CA PRO A 114 0.05 2.17 16.96
C PRO A 114 1.51 2.63 16.98
N GLN A 115 2.29 2.36 15.95
CA GLN A 115 3.71 2.76 15.84
C GLN A 115 4.06 3.12 14.40
N ILE A 116 5.27 3.67 14.23
CA ILE A 116 5.88 3.91 12.92
C ILE A 116 6.67 2.68 12.54
N PHE A 117 6.50 2.23 11.29
CA PHE A 117 7.14 1.08 10.69
C PHE A 117 8.21 1.51 9.68
N SER A 118 9.13 0.61 9.41
CA SER A 118 10.11 0.76 8.33
C SER A 118 9.42 0.95 6.98
N ARG A 119 9.92 1.89 6.19
CA ARG A 119 9.35 2.23 4.89
C ARG A 119 10.31 1.83 3.76
N ASN A 120 9.72 1.31 2.71
CA ASN A 120 10.37 1.13 1.40
C ASN A 120 9.37 1.55 0.33
N ASP A 121 9.06 2.85 0.29
CA ASP A 121 8.02 3.38 -0.57
C ASP A 121 8.46 3.34 -2.03
N VAL A 122 7.61 2.74 -2.86
CA VAL A 122 7.80 2.62 -4.30
C VAL A 122 6.57 3.21 -4.99
N GLN A 123 6.79 3.97 -6.06
CA GLN A 123 5.70 4.43 -6.92
C GLN A 123 4.99 3.22 -7.53
N MET A 124 3.71 3.10 -7.28
CA MET A 124 2.89 2.00 -7.78
C MET A 124 1.47 2.44 -8.09
N THR A 125 0.79 1.69 -8.93
CA THR A 125 -0.66 1.75 -9.09
C THR A 125 -1.25 0.55 -8.36
N THR A 126 -2.05 0.83 -7.34
CA THR A 126 -2.71 -0.20 -6.54
C THR A 126 -3.92 -0.79 -7.27
N GLN A 127 -4.34 -1.95 -6.83
CA GLN A 127 -5.55 -2.62 -7.27
C GLN A 127 -6.38 -3.09 -6.07
N SER A 128 -7.61 -3.48 -6.32
CA SER A 128 -8.49 -4.06 -5.29
C SER A 128 -7.80 -5.26 -4.62
N GLY A 129 -7.77 -5.28 -3.29
CA GLY A 129 -7.08 -6.28 -2.47
C GLY A 129 -5.66 -5.90 -2.05
N ASP A 130 -5.04 -4.86 -2.61
CA ASP A 130 -3.72 -4.44 -2.15
C ASP A 130 -3.79 -3.87 -0.74
N ILE A 131 -2.84 -4.29 0.09
CA ILE A 131 -2.62 -3.82 1.46
C ILE A 131 -1.29 -3.10 1.47
N VAL A 132 -1.29 -1.83 1.89
CA VAL A 132 -0.08 -1.03 1.91
C VAL A 132 0.08 -0.26 3.23
N LEU A 133 1.30 0.18 3.49
CA LEU A 133 1.64 1.15 4.52
C LEU A 133 1.82 2.52 3.85
N TYR A 134 1.10 3.51 4.35
CA TYR A 134 1.26 4.90 3.95
C TYR A 134 1.82 5.73 5.12
N SER A 135 2.73 6.65 4.82
CA SER A 135 3.37 7.54 5.81
C SER A 135 3.98 6.85 7.04
N GLY A 136 4.24 5.55 6.95
CA GLY A 136 4.90 4.76 7.98
C GLY A 136 4.00 4.25 9.11
N ASN A 137 2.75 4.73 9.24
CA ASN A 137 1.84 4.28 10.30
C ASN A 137 0.37 4.19 9.89
N GLN A 138 0.06 4.29 8.62
CA GLN A 138 -1.30 4.10 8.14
C GLN A 138 -1.41 2.79 7.37
N LEU A 139 -2.23 1.88 7.87
CA LEU A 139 -2.68 0.70 7.15
C LEU A 139 -3.74 1.12 6.15
N VAL A 140 -3.53 0.79 4.89
CA VAL A 140 -4.47 1.08 3.81
C VAL A 140 -4.83 -0.22 3.09
N ILE A 141 -6.12 -0.46 2.89
CA ILE A 141 -6.63 -1.61 2.13
C ILE A 141 -7.48 -1.08 0.98
N PHE A 142 -7.12 -1.44 -0.24
CA PHE A 142 -7.78 -0.96 -1.45
C PHE A 142 -8.94 -1.87 -1.86
N PHE A 143 -10.07 -1.26 -2.19
CA PHE A 143 -11.18 -1.90 -2.94
C PHE A 143 -11.39 -1.25 -4.31
N GLY A 144 -10.55 -0.28 -4.65
CA GLY A 144 -10.41 0.34 -5.95
C GLY A 144 -8.93 0.53 -6.27
N SER A 145 -8.56 1.63 -6.94
CA SER A 145 -7.20 1.87 -7.43
C SER A 145 -6.76 3.30 -7.17
N ASN A 146 -5.48 3.48 -6.84
CA ASN A 146 -4.80 4.76 -6.73
C ASN A 146 -3.33 4.61 -7.19
N SER A 147 -2.73 5.72 -7.62
CA SER A 147 -1.31 5.75 -8.02
C SER A 147 -0.55 6.69 -7.11
N TRP A 148 0.32 6.13 -6.27
CA TRP A 148 1.13 6.88 -5.32
C TRP A 148 2.36 6.06 -4.87
N SER A 149 3.17 6.62 -3.98
CA SER A 149 4.29 5.91 -3.37
C SER A 149 3.87 5.27 -2.05
N TYR A 150 3.97 3.94 -1.99
CA TYR A 150 3.59 3.13 -0.84
C TYR A 150 4.64 2.08 -0.52
N THR A 151 4.69 1.63 0.72
CA THR A 151 5.34 0.37 1.09
C THR A 151 4.30 -0.74 1.04
N LYS A 152 4.43 -1.68 0.11
CA LYS A 152 3.49 -2.81 0.00
C LYS A 152 3.63 -3.73 1.20
N LEU A 153 2.51 -4.12 1.79
CA LEU A 153 2.45 -5.08 2.91
C LEU A 153 1.95 -6.45 2.45
N GLY A 154 1.03 -6.49 1.49
CA GLY A 154 0.47 -7.73 1.00
C GLY A 154 -0.65 -7.54 -0.01
N HIS A 155 -1.33 -8.66 -0.32
CA HIS A 155 -2.49 -8.67 -1.22
C HIS A 155 -3.50 -9.72 -0.76
N ILE A 156 -4.79 -9.37 -0.74
CA ILE A 156 -5.90 -10.27 -0.43
C ILE A 156 -6.20 -11.12 -1.67
N HIS A 157 -6.21 -12.43 -1.49
CA HIS A 157 -6.51 -13.40 -2.54
C HIS A 157 -7.88 -14.05 -2.37
N GLY A 158 -8.36 -14.71 -3.43
CA GLY A 158 -9.56 -15.53 -3.38
C GLY A 158 -10.89 -14.76 -3.39
N LEU A 159 -10.84 -13.43 -3.41
CA LEU A 159 -12.01 -12.57 -3.53
C LEU A 159 -11.96 -11.76 -4.83
N SER A 160 -13.10 -11.62 -5.49
CA SER A 160 -13.28 -10.72 -6.62
C SER A 160 -13.31 -9.26 -6.15
N ALA A 161 -13.14 -8.31 -7.08
CA ALA A 161 -13.25 -6.88 -6.78
C ALA A 161 -14.61 -6.50 -6.18
N ASP A 162 -15.70 -7.12 -6.64
CA ASP A 162 -17.05 -6.86 -6.13
C ASP A 162 -17.22 -7.40 -4.70
N GLU A 163 -16.65 -8.57 -4.38
CA GLU A 163 -16.66 -9.12 -3.02
C GLU A 163 -15.83 -8.27 -2.07
N LEU A 164 -14.67 -7.80 -2.50
CA LEU A 164 -13.84 -6.87 -1.72
C LEU A 164 -14.54 -5.53 -1.49
N ALA A 165 -15.20 -4.98 -2.51
CA ALA A 165 -15.99 -3.78 -2.37
C ALA A 165 -17.16 -4.00 -1.39
N ALA A 166 -17.85 -5.14 -1.42
CA ALA A 166 -18.91 -5.46 -0.47
C ALA A 166 -18.41 -5.50 1.00
N LEU A 167 -17.15 -5.87 1.22
CA LEU A 167 -16.53 -5.88 2.55
C LEU A 167 -16.04 -4.50 2.98
N LEU A 168 -15.50 -3.70 2.05
CA LEU A 168 -14.69 -2.52 2.35
C LEU A 168 -15.36 -1.18 1.96
N ASP A 169 -16.33 -1.15 1.02
CA ASP A 169 -17.04 0.08 0.64
C ASP A 169 -18.11 0.45 1.67
N LYS A 170 -17.64 0.85 2.85
CA LYS A 170 -18.41 1.24 4.01
C LYS A 170 -17.76 2.47 4.63
N GLU A 171 -18.53 3.28 5.34
CA GLU A 171 -18.01 4.46 6.03
C GLU A 171 -16.87 4.11 7.00
N GLN A 172 -17.03 3.01 7.73
CA GLN A 172 -16.04 2.49 8.68
C GLN A 172 -15.98 0.96 8.61
N THR A 173 -14.78 0.42 8.85
CA THR A 173 -14.52 -1.02 8.88
C THR A 173 -13.55 -1.32 10.01
N VAL A 174 -13.69 -2.47 10.64
CA VAL A 174 -12.78 -2.95 11.69
C VAL A 174 -11.86 -4.01 11.09
N ILE A 175 -10.58 -3.73 11.11
CA ILE A 175 -9.53 -4.68 10.70
C ILE A 175 -8.90 -5.27 11.94
N GLU A 176 -8.86 -6.59 12.04
CA GLU A 176 -8.11 -7.28 13.09
C GLU A 176 -6.97 -8.07 12.49
N LEU A 177 -5.81 -7.96 13.12
CA LEU A 177 -4.62 -8.74 12.81
C LEU A 177 -4.27 -9.59 14.00
N GLN A 178 -4.04 -10.88 13.79
CA GLN A 178 -3.68 -11.83 14.85
C GLN A 178 -2.71 -12.89 14.34
N LEU A 179 -1.85 -13.38 15.23
CA LEU A 179 -1.03 -14.56 14.96
C LEU A 179 -1.82 -15.82 15.30
N LYS A 180 -1.86 -16.75 14.38
CA LYS A 180 -2.41 -18.07 14.58
C LYS A 180 -1.28 -19.10 14.58
N SER A 181 -1.14 -19.84 15.67
CA SER A 181 -0.35 -21.07 15.68
C SER A 181 -1.09 -22.12 14.85
N LYS A 182 -0.36 -22.84 14.05
CA LYS A 182 -0.88 -24.02 13.34
C LYS A 182 -1.13 -25.17 14.31
#